data_bda5ae28652816f991b76242647ed891
#
_entry.id   bda5ae28652816f991b76242647ed891
#
_cell.length_a   1.000
_cell.length_b   1.000
_cell.length_c   1.000
_cell.angle_alpha   90.00
_cell.angle_beta   90.00
_cell.angle_gamma   90.00
#
_symmetry.space_group_name_H-M   'P 1'
#
loop_
_entity.id
_entity.type
_entity.pdbx_description
1 polymer ?
#
loop_
_entity_poly.entity_id
_entity_poly.type
_entity_poly.pdbx_seq_one_letter_code
_entity_poly.pdbx_strand_id
1 'polypeptide(L)'
;MSEGRVYLRPITAADTAQIVAWRNRDFVRKNFIYQKPFTKKGHTAWLREQVEPGHVAQFIICVTDGIDCPKNPCAGWDIGSVYLRDIDREAGTAEYGVFIGEKDALGQGYGTAAAKLTVAYGFETLHLKKIFLRFLEDNAGAEKSYEKAGFRMVEGRRETVMLEQGPREVLFMELGCEEWEMMRPAASGRADAEEKNE
;
A
#
# COMPACT_ATOMS: atom_id res chain seq x y z
N MET A 1 23.62 -7.16 2.19
CA MET A 1 22.31 -7.30 2.87
C MET A 1 21.34 -7.75 1.81
N SER A 2 20.80 -8.96 1.90
CA SER A 2 19.82 -9.47 0.93
C SER A 2 18.55 -8.63 1.08
N GLU A 3 18.10 -7.99 0.01
CA GLU A 3 16.78 -7.35 -0.02
C GLU A 3 15.74 -8.46 0.14
N GLY A 4 15.10 -8.53 1.31
CA GLY A 4 14.01 -9.45 1.55
C GLY A 4 12.92 -9.28 0.47
N ARG A 5 12.44 -10.37 -0.10
CA ARG A 5 11.39 -10.31 -1.11
C ARG A 5 10.07 -9.93 -0.47
N VAL A 6 9.53 -8.79 -0.88
CA VAL A 6 8.17 -8.36 -0.54
C VAL A 6 7.20 -8.91 -1.58
N TYR A 7 6.11 -9.48 -1.14
CA TYR A 7 4.97 -9.82 -1.99
C TYR A 7 3.65 -9.42 -1.33
N LEU A 8 2.62 -9.31 -2.12
CA LEU A 8 1.28 -8.95 -1.68
C LEU A 8 0.36 -10.16 -1.84
N ARG A 9 -0.31 -10.56 -0.76
CA ARG A 9 -1.39 -11.53 -0.84
C ARG A 9 -2.74 -10.87 -0.59
N PRO A 10 -3.81 -11.29 -1.28
CA PRO A 10 -5.15 -10.77 -1.01
C PRO A 10 -5.51 -10.93 0.48
N ILE A 11 -6.18 -9.92 1.03
CA ILE A 11 -6.70 -9.99 2.39
C ILE A 11 -7.89 -10.96 2.45
N THR A 12 -8.05 -11.63 3.59
CA THR A 12 -9.17 -12.53 3.86
C THR A 12 -9.82 -12.24 5.22
N ALA A 13 -10.94 -12.84 5.49
CA ALA A 13 -11.61 -12.73 6.80
C ALA A 13 -10.73 -13.23 7.96
N ALA A 14 -9.82 -14.19 7.70
CA ALA A 14 -8.87 -14.71 8.69
C ALA A 14 -7.90 -13.63 9.20
N ASP A 15 -7.61 -12.62 8.40
CA ASP A 15 -6.69 -11.53 8.73
C ASP A 15 -7.31 -10.48 9.67
N THR A 16 -8.63 -10.52 9.89
CA THR A 16 -9.35 -9.52 10.68
C THR A 16 -8.74 -9.27 12.05
N ALA A 17 -8.37 -10.32 12.76
CA ALA A 17 -7.80 -10.17 14.11
C ALA A 17 -6.45 -9.44 14.07
N GLN A 18 -5.61 -9.77 13.10
CA GLN A 18 -4.29 -9.18 12.92
C GLN A 18 -4.38 -7.72 12.47
N ILE A 19 -5.23 -7.41 11.49
CA ILE A 19 -5.47 -6.04 11.03
C ILE A 19 -5.94 -5.15 12.17
N VAL A 20 -6.90 -5.62 12.96
CA VAL A 20 -7.42 -4.85 14.12
C VAL A 20 -6.33 -4.63 15.16
N ALA A 21 -5.51 -5.66 15.46
CA ALA A 21 -4.40 -5.53 16.39
C ALA A 21 -3.38 -4.49 15.88
N TRP A 22 -2.97 -4.55 14.62
CA TRP A 22 -2.02 -3.61 14.02
C TRP A 22 -2.55 -2.17 14.00
N ARG A 23 -3.80 -1.99 13.53
CA ARG A 23 -4.41 -0.66 13.39
C ARG A 23 -4.61 0.07 14.72
N ASN A 24 -4.71 -0.66 15.83
CA ASN A 24 -4.85 -0.10 17.17
C ASN A 24 -3.50 0.12 17.88
N ARG A 25 -2.38 -0.30 17.32
CA ARG A 25 -1.06 0.03 17.86
C ARG A 25 -0.81 1.53 17.77
N ASP A 26 -0.35 2.18 18.81
CA ASP A 26 -0.20 3.64 18.86
C ASP A 26 0.72 4.18 17.76
N PHE A 27 1.84 3.48 17.47
CA PHE A 27 2.77 3.91 16.42
C PHE A 27 2.17 3.78 15.00
N VAL A 28 1.13 2.98 14.79
CA VAL A 28 0.35 2.89 13.55
C VAL A 28 -0.74 3.94 13.54
N ARG A 29 -1.59 3.94 14.60
CA ARG A 29 -2.79 4.77 14.70
C ARG A 29 -2.50 6.26 14.58
N LYS A 30 -1.43 6.76 15.22
CA LYS A 30 -1.04 8.16 15.18
C LYS A 30 -0.74 8.72 13.78
N ASN A 31 -0.40 7.85 12.83
CA ASN A 31 -0.06 8.24 11.46
C ASN A 31 -1.28 8.24 10.51
N PHE A 32 -2.47 7.90 11.02
CA PHE A 32 -3.69 7.91 10.24
C PHE A 32 -4.52 9.17 10.47
N ILE A 33 -5.17 9.64 9.41
CA ILE A 33 -6.18 10.70 9.49
C ILE A 33 -7.39 10.22 10.31
N TYR A 34 -7.79 8.95 10.17
CA TYR A 34 -8.84 8.34 10.97
C TYR A 34 -8.22 7.56 12.13
N GLN A 35 -8.33 8.12 13.35
CA GLN A 35 -7.67 7.61 14.56
C GLN A 35 -8.61 6.89 15.54
N LYS A 36 -9.91 6.75 15.22
CA LYS A 36 -10.82 5.97 16.06
C LYS A 36 -10.38 4.51 16.14
N PRO A 37 -10.58 3.84 17.30
CA PRO A 37 -10.23 2.43 17.44
C PRO A 37 -10.91 1.54 16.40
N PHE A 38 -10.13 0.64 15.83
CA PHE A 38 -10.62 -0.40 14.93
C PHE A 38 -11.25 -1.53 15.73
N THR A 39 -12.37 -2.08 15.24
CA THR A 39 -13.05 -3.22 15.86
C THR A 39 -13.18 -4.37 14.86
N LYS A 40 -13.23 -5.60 15.37
CA LYS A 40 -13.44 -6.79 14.52
C LYS A 40 -14.75 -6.65 13.72
N LYS A 41 -15.85 -6.21 14.37
CA LYS A 41 -17.14 -6.00 13.70
C LYS A 41 -17.02 -4.99 12.56
N GLY A 42 -16.34 -3.85 12.80
CA GLY A 42 -16.15 -2.82 11.77
C GLY A 42 -15.30 -3.32 10.60
N HIS A 43 -14.21 -4.06 10.89
CA HIS A 43 -13.37 -4.61 9.84
C HIS A 43 -14.07 -5.72 9.04
N THR A 44 -14.87 -6.58 9.69
CA THR A 44 -15.67 -7.60 8.97
C THR A 44 -16.71 -6.94 8.05
N ALA A 45 -17.37 -5.87 8.52
CA ALA A 45 -18.28 -5.09 7.68
C ALA A 45 -17.53 -4.45 6.48
N TRP A 46 -16.35 -3.89 6.71
CA TRP A 46 -15.50 -3.35 5.66
C TRP A 46 -15.14 -4.37 4.58
N LEU A 47 -14.74 -5.59 4.96
CA LEU A 47 -14.44 -6.65 3.99
C LEU A 47 -15.64 -6.95 3.11
N ARG A 48 -16.81 -7.18 3.73
CA ARG A 48 -18.06 -7.52 3.02
C ARG A 48 -18.58 -6.39 2.13
N GLU A 49 -18.47 -5.14 2.59
CA GLU A 49 -19.12 -3.98 1.95
C GLU A 49 -18.20 -3.24 0.97
N GLN A 50 -16.89 -3.39 1.12
CA GLN A 50 -15.93 -2.65 0.33
C GLN A 50 -14.96 -3.54 -0.46
N VAL A 51 -14.43 -4.60 0.16
CA VAL A 51 -13.41 -5.44 -0.48
C VAL A 51 -14.06 -6.48 -1.39
N GLU A 52 -15.04 -7.24 -0.91
CA GLU A 52 -15.71 -8.27 -1.70
C GLU A 52 -16.40 -7.73 -2.96
N PRO A 53 -17.08 -6.56 -2.94
CA PRO A 53 -17.64 -5.98 -4.15
C PRO A 53 -16.60 -5.33 -5.08
N GLY A 54 -15.34 -5.19 -4.66
CA GLY A 54 -14.26 -4.63 -5.47
C GLY A 54 -14.23 -3.10 -5.48
N HIS A 55 -14.83 -2.43 -4.50
CA HIS A 55 -14.65 -0.99 -4.27
C HIS A 55 -13.27 -0.69 -3.67
N VAL A 56 -12.68 -1.69 -3.03
CA VAL A 56 -11.35 -1.67 -2.43
C VAL A 56 -10.59 -2.92 -2.84
N ALA A 57 -9.35 -2.75 -3.31
CA ALA A 57 -8.38 -3.83 -3.44
C ALA A 57 -7.41 -3.75 -2.26
N GLN A 58 -7.45 -4.73 -1.36
CA GLN A 58 -6.64 -4.74 -0.15
C GLN A 58 -5.79 -6.01 -0.06
N PHE A 59 -4.53 -5.82 0.39
CA PHE A 59 -3.54 -6.89 0.48
C PHE A 59 -2.83 -6.85 1.83
N ILE A 60 -2.34 -8.01 2.24
CA ILE A 60 -1.36 -8.16 3.31
C ILE A 60 0.03 -8.07 2.69
N ILE A 61 0.91 -7.32 3.33
CA ILE A 61 2.32 -7.20 2.96
C ILE A 61 3.08 -8.33 3.64
N CYS A 62 3.70 -9.20 2.85
CA CYS A 62 4.44 -10.36 3.31
C CYS A 62 5.92 -10.25 2.91
N VAL A 63 6.83 -10.73 3.77
CA VAL A 63 8.27 -10.76 3.53
C VAL A 63 8.78 -12.19 3.63
N THR A 64 9.56 -12.65 2.63
CA THR A 64 10.00 -14.05 2.53
C THR A 64 11.42 -14.33 2.96
N ASP A 65 12.31 -13.35 3.11
CA ASP A 65 13.74 -13.65 3.28
C ASP A 65 14.33 -13.26 4.62
N GLY A 66 15.15 -14.18 5.16
CA GLY A 66 16.20 -13.91 6.14
C GLY A 66 15.76 -13.73 7.58
N ILE A 67 14.48 -13.83 7.86
CA ILE A 67 13.96 -13.81 9.23
C ILE A 67 13.38 -15.20 9.52
N ASP A 68 13.96 -15.88 10.50
CA ASP A 68 13.31 -17.04 11.11
C ASP A 68 11.93 -16.59 11.59
N CYS A 69 10.91 -16.82 10.75
CA CYS A 69 9.54 -16.58 11.16
C CYS A 69 9.20 -17.65 12.21
N PRO A 70 9.03 -17.26 13.49
CA PRO A 70 8.81 -18.23 14.56
C PRO A 70 7.54 -19.07 14.37
N LYS A 71 6.65 -18.64 13.46
CA LYS A 71 5.33 -19.26 13.26
C LYS A 71 5.23 -20.12 12.01
N ASN A 72 6.00 -19.85 10.96
CA ASN A 72 6.05 -20.68 9.76
C ASN A 72 7.24 -20.29 8.85
N PRO A 73 8.34 -21.05 8.86
CA PRO A 73 9.54 -20.75 8.07
C PRO A 73 9.31 -20.72 6.55
N CYS A 74 8.23 -21.34 6.07
CA CYS A 74 7.92 -21.46 4.65
C CYS A 74 6.84 -20.48 4.15
N ALA A 75 6.16 -19.73 5.04
CA ALA A 75 4.99 -18.91 4.68
C ALA A 75 5.25 -17.41 4.63
N GLY A 76 6.46 -16.96 4.93
CA GLY A 76 6.78 -15.54 5.04
C GLY A 76 6.26 -14.90 6.34
N TRP A 77 6.63 -13.65 6.55
CA TRP A 77 6.24 -12.84 7.69
C TRP A 77 5.28 -11.73 7.24
N ASP A 78 4.05 -11.77 7.75
CA ASP A 78 3.05 -10.72 7.51
C ASP A 78 3.40 -9.51 8.36
N ILE A 79 3.63 -8.35 7.71
CA ILE A 79 4.17 -7.16 8.37
C ILE A 79 3.24 -5.94 8.35
N GLY A 80 2.18 -5.96 7.56
CA GLY A 80 1.29 -4.81 7.40
C GLY A 80 0.25 -5.03 6.32
N SER A 81 -0.38 -3.95 5.90
CA SER A 81 -1.39 -3.99 4.83
C SER A 81 -1.30 -2.76 3.94
N VAL A 82 -1.65 -2.96 2.68
CA VAL A 82 -1.72 -1.94 1.64
C VAL A 82 -3.04 -2.07 0.90
N TYR A 83 -3.57 -0.96 0.40
CA TYR A 83 -4.83 -0.95 -0.33
C TYR A 83 -4.93 0.16 -1.37
N LEU A 84 -5.78 -0.07 -2.37
CA LEU A 84 -6.39 0.94 -3.23
C LEU A 84 -7.86 1.00 -2.86
N ARG A 85 -8.35 2.15 -2.45
CA ARG A 85 -9.75 2.37 -2.07
C ARG A 85 -10.37 3.47 -2.93
N ASP A 86 -11.68 3.61 -2.79
CA ASP A 86 -12.45 4.58 -3.56
C ASP A 86 -12.16 4.45 -5.07
N ILE A 87 -12.13 3.16 -5.53
CA ILE A 87 -11.80 2.83 -6.92
C ILE A 87 -12.93 3.32 -7.82
N ASP A 88 -12.64 4.39 -8.54
CA ASP A 88 -13.51 4.92 -9.60
C ASP A 88 -13.03 4.39 -10.95
N ARG A 89 -13.76 3.43 -11.52
CA ARG A 89 -13.41 2.81 -12.79
C ARG A 89 -13.70 3.70 -13.99
N GLU A 90 -14.62 4.65 -13.88
CA GLU A 90 -14.96 5.61 -14.94
C GLU A 90 -13.90 6.71 -15.02
N ALA A 91 -13.58 7.34 -13.91
CA ALA A 91 -12.51 8.33 -13.83
C ALA A 91 -11.12 7.66 -13.97
N GLY A 92 -10.98 6.38 -13.65
CA GLY A 92 -9.72 5.65 -13.65
C GLY A 92 -8.84 6.06 -12.46
N THR A 93 -9.43 6.28 -11.28
CA THR A 93 -8.68 6.76 -10.10
C THR A 93 -8.89 5.89 -8.87
N ALA A 94 -7.92 5.91 -7.95
CA ALA A 94 -8.05 5.30 -6.62
C ALA A 94 -7.18 6.03 -5.60
N GLU A 95 -7.55 5.96 -4.32
CA GLU A 95 -6.72 6.41 -3.20
C GLU A 95 -5.88 5.25 -2.67
N TYR A 96 -4.55 5.44 -2.63
CA TYR A 96 -3.59 4.51 -2.06
C TYR A 96 -3.45 4.72 -0.55
N GLY A 97 -3.32 3.61 0.19
CA GLY A 97 -2.98 3.65 1.60
C GLY A 97 -2.16 2.45 2.03
N VAL A 98 -1.29 2.65 3.02
CA VAL A 98 -0.39 1.63 3.55
C VAL A 98 -0.16 1.82 5.04
N PHE A 99 0.08 0.73 5.74
CA PHE A 99 0.71 0.76 7.05
C PHE A 99 1.57 -0.48 7.28
N ILE A 100 2.67 -0.29 7.98
CA ILE A 100 3.48 -1.37 8.54
C ILE A 100 3.03 -1.59 9.98
N GLY A 101 2.52 -2.77 10.26
CA GLY A 101 1.99 -3.15 11.57
C GLY A 101 3.06 -3.67 12.53
N GLU A 102 4.16 -4.24 12.01
CA GLU A 102 5.26 -4.78 12.80
C GLU A 102 6.38 -3.75 12.95
N LYS A 103 6.76 -3.46 14.22
CA LYS A 103 7.74 -2.41 14.54
C LYS A 103 9.12 -2.71 13.96
N ASP A 104 9.52 -3.96 13.97
CA ASP A 104 10.83 -4.41 13.49
C ASP A 104 10.95 -4.37 11.95
N ALA A 105 9.82 -4.24 11.26
CA ALA A 105 9.77 -4.06 9.81
C ALA A 105 9.86 -2.59 9.36
N LEU A 106 9.83 -1.64 10.31
CA LEU A 106 9.93 -0.22 9.99
C LEU A 106 11.36 0.14 9.52
N GLY A 107 11.46 1.05 8.56
CA GLY A 107 12.75 1.54 8.06
C GLY A 107 13.52 0.58 7.15
N GLN A 108 12.98 -0.61 6.88
CA GLN A 108 13.61 -1.65 6.04
C GLN A 108 13.32 -1.51 4.53
N GLY A 109 12.59 -0.48 4.12
CA GLY A 109 12.20 -0.29 2.72
C GLY A 109 10.96 -1.07 2.28
N TYR A 110 10.39 -1.92 3.14
CA TYR A 110 9.22 -2.76 2.78
C TYR A 110 7.99 -1.95 2.39
N GLY A 111 7.76 -0.79 3.03
CA GLY A 111 6.67 0.11 2.64
C GLY A 111 6.80 0.62 1.21
N THR A 112 8.02 0.99 0.80
CA THR A 112 8.31 1.42 -0.58
C THR A 112 8.13 0.28 -1.57
N ALA A 113 8.61 -0.93 -1.24
CA ALA A 113 8.43 -2.09 -2.11
C ALA A 113 6.95 -2.45 -2.26
N ALA A 114 6.17 -2.45 -1.17
CA ALA A 114 4.73 -2.67 -1.20
C ALA A 114 4.00 -1.59 -2.03
N ALA A 115 4.41 -0.32 -1.93
CA ALA A 115 3.85 0.76 -2.72
C ALA A 115 4.06 0.52 -4.22
N LYS A 116 5.29 0.17 -4.64
CA LYS A 116 5.60 -0.14 -6.05
C LYS A 116 4.76 -1.29 -6.59
N LEU A 117 4.61 -2.37 -5.82
CA LEU A 117 3.77 -3.52 -6.21
C LEU A 117 2.29 -3.14 -6.34
N THR A 118 1.78 -2.32 -5.40
CA THR A 118 0.37 -1.88 -5.43
C THR A 118 0.10 -0.93 -6.57
N VAL A 119 1.02 -0.01 -6.85
CA VAL A 119 0.95 0.90 -8.00
C VAL A 119 0.93 0.11 -9.31
N ALA A 120 1.83 -0.87 -9.46
CA ALA A 120 1.84 -1.76 -10.64
C ALA A 120 0.50 -2.49 -10.78
N TYR A 121 -0.06 -3.05 -9.70
CA TYR A 121 -1.38 -3.68 -9.71
C TYR A 121 -2.48 -2.70 -10.14
N GLY A 122 -2.46 -1.47 -9.64
CA GLY A 122 -3.43 -0.43 -10.00
C GLY A 122 -3.41 -0.09 -11.48
N PHE A 123 -2.23 0.09 -12.06
CA PHE A 123 -2.10 0.45 -13.48
C PHE A 123 -2.25 -0.76 -14.42
N GLU A 124 -1.61 -1.89 -14.12
CA GLU A 124 -1.61 -3.06 -15.00
C GLU A 124 -2.89 -3.90 -14.93
N THR A 125 -3.48 -4.04 -13.72
CA THR A 125 -4.63 -4.93 -13.51
C THR A 125 -5.95 -4.17 -13.43
N LEU A 126 -5.99 -3.04 -12.73
CA LEU A 126 -7.21 -2.23 -12.60
C LEU A 126 -7.35 -1.18 -13.71
N HIS A 127 -6.30 -1.00 -14.54
CA HIS A 127 -6.25 -0.03 -15.65
C HIS A 127 -6.56 1.40 -15.21
N LEU A 128 -6.06 1.77 -14.00
CA LEU A 128 -6.21 3.12 -13.51
C LEU A 128 -5.36 4.10 -14.33
N LYS A 129 -5.81 5.34 -14.40
CA LYS A 129 -5.09 6.45 -15.03
C LYS A 129 -4.24 7.22 -14.02
N LYS A 130 -4.70 7.25 -12.76
CA LYS A 130 -4.07 7.99 -11.67
C LYS A 130 -4.31 7.30 -10.32
N ILE A 131 -3.29 7.30 -9.49
CA ILE A 131 -3.36 6.90 -8.08
C ILE A 131 -2.93 8.11 -7.25
N PHE A 132 -3.72 8.46 -6.24
CA PHE A 132 -3.40 9.54 -5.31
C PHE A 132 -3.37 9.02 -3.88
N LEU A 133 -2.78 9.78 -2.99
CA LEU A 133 -2.72 9.46 -1.57
C LEU A 133 -2.77 10.72 -0.71
N ARG A 134 -3.10 10.54 0.56
CA ARG A 134 -3.10 11.59 1.58
C ARG A 134 -2.32 11.12 2.81
N PHE A 135 -1.57 12.01 3.42
CA PHE A 135 -0.82 11.71 4.63
C PHE A 135 -0.68 12.94 5.53
N LEU A 136 -0.41 12.72 6.82
CA LEU A 136 -0.14 13.79 7.77
C LEU A 136 1.25 14.37 7.51
N GLU A 137 1.38 15.70 7.48
CA GLU A 137 2.62 16.42 7.15
C GLU A 137 3.83 16.01 8.00
N ASP A 138 3.61 15.62 9.26
CA ASP A 138 4.68 15.16 10.15
C ASP A 138 5.09 13.69 9.97
N ASN A 139 4.51 12.98 9.01
CA ASN A 139 4.89 11.62 8.66
C ASN A 139 5.99 11.58 7.58
N ALA A 140 7.14 12.17 7.88
CA ALA A 140 8.28 12.25 6.95
C ALA A 140 8.79 10.87 6.47
N GLY A 141 8.56 9.81 7.23
CA GLY A 141 8.91 8.45 6.82
C GLY A 141 8.02 7.95 5.68
N ALA A 142 6.73 8.27 5.72
CA ALA A 142 5.79 7.94 4.66
C ALA A 142 6.08 8.76 3.40
N GLU A 143 6.28 10.06 3.53
CA GLU A 143 6.62 10.95 2.42
C GLU A 143 7.79 10.41 1.58
N LYS A 144 8.94 10.15 2.23
CA LYS A 144 10.12 9.57 1.56
C LYS A 144 9.84 8.21 0.89
N SER A 145 8.94 7.42 1.48
CA SER A 145 8.54 6.14 0.91
C SER A 145 7.72 6.32 -0.37
N TYR A 146 6.82 7.29 -0.36
CA TYR A 146 5.97 7.62 -1.50
C TYR A 146 6.77 8.23 -2.66
N GLU A 147 7.68 9.17 -2.38
CA GLU A 147 8.61 9.71 -3.37
C GLU A 147 9.42 8.61 -4.07
N LYS A 148 9.99 7.67 -3.29
CA LYS A 148 10.73 6.52 -3.82
C LYS A 148 9.87 5.55 -4.62
N ALA A 149 8.55 5.55 -4.40
CA ALA A 149 7.60 4.78 -5.19
C ALA A 149 7.14 5.52 -6.45
N GLY A 150 7.52 6.79 -6.61
CA GLY A 150 7.25 7.61 -7.79
C GLY A 150 6.15 8.65 -7.61
N PHE A 151 5.51 8.72 -6.43
CA PHE A 151 4.51 9.75 -6.17
C PHE A 151 5.14 11.14 -6.07
N ARG A 152 4.41 12.16 -6.51
CA ARG A 152 4.80 13.56 -6.44
C ARG A 152 3.79 14.37 -5.66
N MET A 153 4.27 15.39 -4.94
CA MET A 153 3.43 16.33 -4.21
C MET A 153 2.49 17.06 -5.16
N VAL A 154 1.24 17.21 -4.73
CA VAL A 154 0.26 18.08 -5.40
C VAL A 154 0.41 19.49 -4.80
N GLU A 155 1.06 20.38 -5.54
CA GLU A 155 1.32 21.74 -5.09
C GLU A 155 0.02 22.50 -4.74
N GLY A 156 0.06 23.24 -3.65
CA GLY A 156 -1.06 24.07 -3.21
C GLY A 156 -2.27 23.31 -2.63
N ARG A 157 -2.27 21.98 -2.64
CA ARG A 157 -3.35 21.16 -2.07
C ARG A 157 -3.01 20.72 -0.65
N ARG A 158 -3.70 21.32 0.31
CA ARG A 158 -3.60 21.00 1.74
C ARG A 158 -4.98 20.99 2.37
N GLU A 159 -5.16 20.18 3.39
CA GLU A 159 -6.37 20.14 4.21
C GLU A 159 -5.97 20.11 5.68
N THR A 160 -6.66 20.89 6.52
CA THR A 160 -6.49 20.79 7.96
C THR A 160 -7.54 19.85 8.55
N VAL A 161 -7.10 18.85 9.30
CA VAL A 161 -7.98 17.93 10.02
C VAL A 161 -7.84 18.11 11.51
N MET A 162 -8.97 18.03 12.24
CA MET A 162 -8.98 18.08 13.70
C MET A 162 -8.81 16.67 14.26
N LEU A 163 -7.65 16.40 14.87
CA LEU A 163 -7.37 15.17 15.60
C LEU A 163 -7.45 15.41 17.13
N GLU A 164 -7.37 14.34 17.92
CA GLU A 164 -7.41 14.44 19.38
C GLU A 164 -6.30 15.36 19.95
N GLN A 165 -5.14 15.40 19.27
CA GLN A 165 -3.99 16.23 19.66
C GLN A 165 -4.03 17.65 19.08
N GLY A 166 -5.10 18.04 18.41
CA GLY A 166 -5.27 19.33 17.77
C GLY A 166 -5.27 19.26 16.23
N PRO A 167 -5.24 20.44 15.57
CA PRO A 167 -5.24 20.50 14.10
C PRO A 167 -3.94 19.92 13.52
N ARG A 168 -4.06 19.22 12.41
CA ARG A 168 -2.94 18.64 11.67
C ARG A 168 -3.14 18.86 10.17
N GLU A 169 -2.05 19.17 9.49
CA GLU A 169 -2.06 19.33 8.03
C GLU A 169 -1.98 17.97 7.35
N VAL A 170 -2.79 17.84 6.30
CA VAL A 170 -2.83 16.70 5.39
C VAL A 170 -2.29 17.14 4.05
N LEU A 171 -1.28 16.45 3.57
CA LEU A 171 -0.67 16.66 2.29
C LEU A 171 -1.15 15.62 1.28
N PHE A 172 -1.04 15.96 0.01
CA PHE A 172 -1.50 15.13 -1.10
C PHE A 172 -0.36 14.81 -2.05
N MET A 173 -0.26 13.56 -2.48
CA MET A 173 0.61 13.15 -3.56
C MET A 173 -0.17 12.36 -4.61
N GLU A 174 0.32 12.35 -5.84
CA GLU A 174 -0.27 11.59 -6.93
C GLU A 174 0.79 10.98 -7.85
N LEU A 175 0.37 10.00 -8.63
CA LEU A 175 1.17 9.35 -9.67
C LEU A 175 0.24 9.00 -10.83
N GLY A 176 0.55 9.51 -12.02
CA GLY A 176 -0.12 9.16 -13.27
C GLY A 176 0.45 7.90 -13.91
N CYS A 177 -0.38 7.18 -14.68
CA CYS A 177 0.04 5.97 -15.39
C CYS A 177 1.20 6.25 -16.36
N GLU A 178 1.12 7.34 -17.13
CA GLU A 178 2.16 7.73 -18.09
C GLU A 178 3.51 7.99 -17.40
N GLU A 179 3.50 8.68 -16.25
CA GLU A 179 4.71 8.94 -15.47
C GLU A 179 5.31 7.65 -14.92
N TRP A 180 4.44 6.75 -14.44
CA TRP A 180 4.86 5.45 -13.95
C TRP A 180 5.48 4.58 -15.05
N GLU A 181 4.91 4.56 -16.25
CA GLU A 181 5.47 3.86 -17.41
C GLU A 181 6.86 4.36 -17.78
N MET A 182 7.08 5.67 -17.75
CA MET A 182 8.40 6.29 -18.01
C MET A 182 9.46 5.93 -16.96
N MET A 183 9.04 5.63 -15.72
CA MET A 183 9.96 5.25 -14.64
C MET A 183 10.29 3.75 -14.64
N ARG A 184 9.57 2.93 -15.38
CA ARG A 184 9.87 1.50 -15.45
C ARG A 184 11.17 1.28 -16.22
N PRO A 185 12.08 0.43 -15.71
CA PRO A 185 13.18 -0.02 -16.54
C PRO A 185 12.60 -0.68 -17.79
N ALA A 186 13.14 -0.34 -18.97
CA ALA A 186 12.75 -0.98 -20.22
C ALA A 186 12.75 -2.49 -20.00
N ALA A 187 11.63 -3.15 -20.29
CA ALA A 187 11.52 -4.60 -20.18
C ALA A 187 12.65 -5.18 -21.05
N SER A 188 13.65 -5.77 -20.40
CA SER A 188 14.72 -6.48 -21.11
C SER A 188 14.07 -7.51 -22.02
N GLY A 189 14.28 -7.32 -23.32
CA GLY A 189 13.67 -7.98 -24.48
C GLY A 189 12.99 -9.31 -24.21
N ARG A 190 11.72 -9.42 -24.55
CA ARG A 190 11.18 -10.69 -25.03
C ARG A 190 12.05 -11.08 -26.21
N ALA A 191 12.92 -12.05 -26.01
CA ALA A 191 13.63 -12.70 -27.09
C ALA A 191 12.57 -13.28 -28.03
N ASP A 192 12.55 -12.74 -29.25
CA ASP A 192 11.86 -13.28 -30.38
C ASP A 192 12.31 -14.73 -30.56
N ALA A 193 11.48 -15.66 -30.19
CA ALA A 193 11.53 -17.03 -30.64
C ALA A 193 10.77 -17.07 -31.96
N GLU A 194 11.34 -16.44 -33.00
CA GLU A 194 10.95 -16.75 -34.37
C GLU A 194 11.47 -18.13 -34.75
N GLU A 195 10.50 -18.93 -35.10
CA GLU A 195 10.60 -20.15 -35.93
C GLU A 195 11.83 -20.14 -36.87
N LYS A 196 12.59 -21.21 -36.79
CA LYS A 196 13.20 -21.80 -38.00
C LYS A 196 12.77 -23.23 -38.08
N ASN A 197 11.67 -23.40 -38.82
CA ASN A 197 11.40 -24.63 -39.54
C ASN A 197 12.24 -24.62 -40.82
N GLU A 198 13.14 -25.56 -40.93
CA GLU A 198 13.51 -26.23 -42.19
C GLU A 198 14.07 -27.62 -41.86
#